data_034f8a20fa61252f4b05c354abce3657
#
_entry.id   034f8a20fa61252f4b05c354abce3657
#
_cell.length_a   1.000
_cell.length_b   1.000
_cell.length_c   1.000
_cell.angle_alpha   90.00
_cell.angle_beta   90.00
_cell.angle_gamma   90.00
#
_symmetry.space_group_name_H-M   'P 1'
#
loop_
_entity.id
_entity.type
_entity.pdbx_description
1 polymer ?
#
loop_
_entity_poly.entity_id
_entity_poly.type
_entity_poly.pdbx_seq_one_letter_code
_entity_poly.pdbx_strand_id
1 'polypeptide(L)'
;MQFAVRVLKFADSLPNKPSGRTIANQVSRSGCSVVSNYRAALRGKSRPDFINKITTVLEEADETSFWIELTALAGLLPPGRLSKLLIEAEELTKIFSATRTTARNHQS
;
A
#
# COMPACT_ATOMS: atom_id res chain seq x y z
N MET A 1 -8.32 -1.62 7.38
CA MET A 1 -9.11 -0.36 7.22
C MET A 1 -8.35 0.87 7.71
N GLN A 2 -7.75 0.81 8.89
CA GLN A 2 -7.02 1.97 9.43
C GLN A 2 -5.85 2.42 8.57
N PHE A 3 -5.16 1.48 7.91
CA PHE A 3 -4.08 1.83 7.01
C PHE A 3 -4.58 2.73 5.87
N ALA A 4 -5.71 2.36 5.24
CA ALA A 4 -6.29 3.17 4.17
C ALA A 4 -6.68 4.57 4.67
N VAL A 5 -7.25 4.66 5.88
CA VAL A 5 -7.60 5.96 6.47
C VAL A 5 -6.35 6.81 6.67
N ARG A 6 -5.27 6.22 7.17
CA ARG A 6 -4.01 6.96 7.36
C ARG A 6 -3.42 7.43 6.03
N VAL A 7 -3.52 6.60 4.99
CA VAL A 7 -3.06 6.98 3.64
C VAL A 7 -3.88 8.15 3.11
N LEU A 8 -5.20 8.12 3.28
CA LEU A 8 -6.06 9.22 2.82
C LEU A 8 -5.74 10.52 3.57
N LYS A 9 -5.49 10.45 4.88
CA LYS A 9 -5.09 11.63 5.65
C LYS A 9 -3.74 12.17 5.19
N PHE A 10 -2.80 11.28 4.88
CA PHE A 10 -1.52 11.68 4.30
C PHE A 10 -1.73 12.39 2.97
N ALA A 11 -2.54 11.82 2.09
CA ALA A 11 -2.83 12.41 0.78
C ALA A 11 -3.41 13.81 0.91
N ASP A 12 -4.34 13.99 1.86
CA ASP A 12 -4.97 15.28 2.11
C ASP A 12 -4.00 16.33 2.66
N SER A 13 -2.89 15.92 3.25
CA SER A 13 -1.89 16.83 3.80
C SER A 13 -0.89 17.33 2.76
N LEU A 14 -0.92 16.78 1.54
CA LEU A 14 0.02 17.17 0.48
C LEU A 14 -0.32 18.54 -0.09
N PRO A 15 0.71 19.31 -0.52
CA PRO A 15 0.47 20.65 -1.07
C PRO A 15 -0.43 20.64 -2.30
N ASN A 16 -1.29 21.65 -2.42
CA ASN A 16 -2.17 21.80 -3.58
C ASN A 16 -1.42 22.45 -4.74
N LYS A 17 -0.54 21.68 -5.36
CA LYS A 17 0.23 22.06 -6.55
C LYS A 17 0.46 20.79 -7.38
N PRO A 18 0.92 20.90 -8.64
CA PRO A 18 0.98 19.72 -9.52
C PRO A 18 1.64 18.49 -8.92
N SER A 19 2.80 18.63 -8.27
CA SER A 19 3.50 17.50 -7.67
C SER A 19 2.71 16.87 -6.52
N GLY A 20 2.17 17.71 -5.64
CA GLY A 20 1.35 17.24 -4.51
C GLY A 20 0.09 16.54 -4.97
N ARG A 21 -0.60 17.10 -5.97
CA ARG A 21 -1.82 16.50 -6.52
C ARG A 21 -1.55 15.15 -7.18
N THR A 22 -0.45 15.03 -7.92
CA THR A 22 -0.07 13.76 -8.55
C THR A 22 0.13 12.68 -7.51
N ILE A 23 0.93 12.96 -6.49
CA ILE A 23 1.18 11.99 -5.42
C ILE A 23 -0.10 11.67 -4.66
N ALA A 24 -0.89 12.69 -4.31
CA ALA A 24 -2.13 12.50 -3.57
C ALA A 24 -3.08 11.54 -4.28
N ASN A 25 -3.26 11.71 -5.59
CA ASN A 25 -4.14 10.85 -6.38
C ASN A 25 -3.61 9.41 -6.43
N GLN A 26 -2.32 9.24 -6.66
CA GLN A 26 -1.73 7.92 -6.82
C GLN A 26 -1.65 7.16 -5.49
N VAL A 27 -1.25 7.81 -4.40
CA VAL A 27 -1.15 7.16 -3.11
C VAL A 27 -2.53 6.80 -2.55
N SER A 28 -3.54 7.65 -2.79
CA SER A 28 -4.93 7.35 -2.40
C SER A 28 -5.41 6.09 -3.12
N ARG A 29 -5.17 6.00 -4.42
CA ARG A 29 -5.54 4.84 -5.21
C ARG A 29 -4.83 3.58 -4.71
N SER A 30 -3.49 3.62 -4.61
CA SER A 30 -2.73 2.43 -4.23
C SER A 30 -3.01 1.99 -2.80
N GLY A 31 -3.08 2.93 -1.86
CA GLY A 31 -3.34 2.61 -0.45
C GLY A 31 -4.72 2.02 -0.23
N CYS A 32 -5.74 2.55 -0.90
CA CYS A 32 -7.09 1.98 -0.82
C CYS A 32 -7.15 0.61 -1.50
N SER A 33 -6.40 0.44 -2.59
CA SER A 33 -6.34 -0.83 -3.32
C SER A 33 -5.71 -1.95 -2.48
N VAL A 34 -4.74 -1.63 -1.62
CA VAL A 34 -4.18 -2.62 -0.68
C VAL A 34 -5.31 -3.25 0.14
N VAL A 35 -6.13 -2.42 0.76
CA VAL A 35 -7.19 -2.91 1.66
C VAL A 35 -8.31 -3.60 0.89
N SER A 36 -8.76 -3.02 -0.23
CA SER A 36 -9.86 -3.60 -0.99
C SER A 36 -9.48 -4.95 -1.61
N ASN A 37 -8.26 -5.10 -2.09
CA ASN A 37 -7.79 -6.38 -2.64
C ASN A 37 -7.54 -7.41 -1.55
N TYR A 38 -7.08 -6.99 -0.38
CA TYR A 38 -6.94 -7.91 0.75
C TYR A 38 -8.30 -8.48 1.16
N ARG A 39 -9.32 -7.62 1.26
CA ARG A 39 -10.69 -8.08 1.56
C ARG A 39 -11.18 -9.05 0.49
N ALA A 40 -10.90 -8.76 -0.78
CA ALA A 40 -11.26 -9.66 -1.87
C ALA A 40 -10.50 -10.99 -1.77
N ALA A 41 -9.23 -10.97 -1.37
CA ALA A 41 -8.44 -12.20 -1.17
C ALA A 41 -9.08 -13.10 -0.12
N LEU A 42 -9.56 -12.51 0.99
CA LEU A 42 -10.20 -13.28 2.06
C LEU A 42 -11.49 -13.97 1.61
N ARG A 43 -12.09 -13.51 0.53
CA ARG A 43 -13.29 -14.08 -0.06
C ARG A 43 -12.97 -14.92 -1.31
N GLY A 44 -11.70 -15.19 -1.56
CA GLY A 44 -11.26 -15.96 -2.71
C GLY A 44 -11.84 -17.38 -2.73
N LYS A 45 -12.17 -17.85 -3.93
CA LYS A 45 -12.85 -19.14 -4.12
C LYS A 45 -11.90 -20.32 -4.11
N SER A 46 -10.60 -20.07 -4.27
CA SER A 46 -9.60 -21.11 -4.36
C SER A 46 -8.25 -20.57 -3.91
N ARG A 47 -7.29 -21.46 -3.68
CA ARG A 47 -5.93 -21.05 -3.35
C ARG A 47 -5.25 -20.25 -4.47
N PRO A 48 -5.33 -20.66 -5.75
CA PRO A 48 -4.79 -19.84 -6.84
C PRO A 48 -5.41 -18.43 -6.88
N ASP A 49 -6.71 -18.30 -6.67
CA ASP A 49 -7.38 -17.01 -6.62
C ASP A 49 -6.87 -16.16 -5.47
N PHE A 50 -6.69 -16.76 -4.27
CA PHE A 50 -6.13 -16.08 -3.12
C PHE A 50 -4.72 -15.56 -3.44
N ILE A 51 -3.86 -16.40 -4.02
CA ILE A 51 -2.48 -16.03 -4.38
C ILE A 51 -2.47 -14.87 -5.37
N ASN A 52 -3.34 -14.91 -6.38
CA ASN A 52 -3.44 -13.82 -7.36
C ASN A 52 -3.80 -12.49 -6.70
N LYS A 53 -4.76 -12.51 -5.79
CA LYS A 53 -5.20 -11.31 -5.10
C LYS A 53 -4.14 -10.80 -4.11
N ILE A 54 -3.47 -11.69 -3.39
CA ILE A 54 -2.39 -11.31 -2.49
C ILE A 54 -1.20 -10.72 -3.28
N THR A 55 -0.95 -11.23 -4.48
CA THR A 55 0.08 -10.66 -5.36
C THR A 55 -0.25 -9.20 -5.70
N THR A 56 -1.51 -8.91 -6.03
CA THR A 56 -1.95 -7.54 -6.28
C THR A 56 -1.80 -6.67 -5.03
N VAL A 57 -2.19 -7.20 -3.86
CA VAL A 57 -2.04 -6.48 -2.58
C VAL A 57 -0.57 -6.10 -2.36
N LEU A 58 0.34 -7.05 -2.59
CA LEU A 58 1.77 -6.83 -2.43
C LEU A 58 2.30 -5.74 -3.37
N GLU A 59 1.90 -5.78 -4.64
CA GLU A 59 2.27 -4.76 -5.62
C GLU A 59 1.77 -3.38 -5.22
N GLU A 60 0.52 -3.29 -4.76
CA GLU A 60 -0.07 -2.01 -4.36
C GLU A 60 0.53 -1.47 -3.06
N ALA A 61 0.92 -2.34 -2.14
CA ALA A 61 1.62 -1.93 -0.92
C ALA A 61 3.00 -1.36 -1.26
N ASP A 62 3.71 -2.00 -2.17
CA ASP A 62 5.01 -1.52 -2.64
C ASP A 62 4.88 -0.18 -3.35
N GLU A 63 3.87 -0.02 -4.20
CA GLU A 63 3.60 1.26 -4.86
C GLU A 63 3.28 2.36 -3.85
N THR A 64 2.53 2.04 -2.80
CA THR A 64 2.22 3.00 -1.74
C THR A 64 3.50 3.49 -1.05
N SER A 65 4.42 2.58 -0.74
CA SER A 65 5.74 2.93 -0.18
C SER A 65 6.50 3.85 -1.11
N PHE A 66 6.48 3.57 -2.42
CA PHE A 66 7.13 4.41 -3.43
C PHE A 66 6.63 5.86 -3.37
N TRP A 67 5.30 6.06 -3.33
CA TRP A 67 4.75 7.41 -3.31
C TRP A 67 5.09 8.17 -2.03
N ILE A 68 5.15 7.47 -0.89
CA ILE A 68 5.55 8.08 0.38
C ILE A 68 7.02 8.48 0.34
N GLU A 69 7.90 7.61 -0.15
CA GLU A 69 9.32 7.92 -0.30
C GLU A 69 9.54 9.10 -1.25
N LEU A 70 8.83 9.12 -2.36
CA LEU A 70 8.94 10.21 -3.33
C LEU A 70 8.55 11.56 -2.72
N THR A 71 7.54 11.56 -1.84
CA THR A 71 7.12 12.76 -1.11
C THR A 71 8.28 13.33 -0.28
N ALA A 72 9.01 12.47 0.42
CA ALA A 72 10.16 12.89 1.22
C ALA A 72 11.29 13.40 0.32
N LEU A 73 11.62 12.67 -0.74
CA LEU A 73 12.68 13.05 -1.67
C LEU A 73 12.39 14.36 -2.39
N ALA A 74 11.14 14.61 -2.71
CA ALA A 74 10.70 15.85 -3.36
C ALA A 74 10.57 17.02 -2.39
N GLY A 75 10.74 16.78 -1.09
CA GLY A 75 10.64 17.84 -0.08
C GLY A 75 9.25 18.40 0.11
N LEU A 76 8.21 17.65 -0.21
CA LEU A 76 6.83 18.14 -0.11
C LEU A 76 6.31 18.15 1.32
N LEU A 77 6.82 17.27 2.18
CA LEU A 77 6.50 17.20 3.60
C LEU A 77 7.77 16.84 4.37
N PRO A 78 7.87 17.24 5.65
CA PRO A 78 9.03 16.88 6.47
C PRO A 78 9.13 15.37 6.65
N PRO A 79 10.33 14.77 6.57
CA PRO A 79 10.50 13.32 6.72
C PRO A 79 9.91 12.76 8.01
N GLY A 80 9.94 13.51 9.11
CA GLY A 80 9.40 13.07 10.39
C GLY A 80 7.90 12.80 10.36
N ARG A 81 7.16 13.43 9.43
CA ARG A 81 5.73 13.20 9.27
C ARG A 81 5.41 11.96 8.46
N LEU A 82 6.40 11.43 7.76
CA LEU A 82 6.23 10.34 6.81
C LEU A 82 6.72 9.01 7.35
N SER A 83 7.66 9.03 8.29
CA SER A 83 8.39 7.83 8.71
C SER A 83 7.49 6.73 9.25
N LYS A 84 6.49 7.07 10.07
CA LYS A 84 5.57 6.06 10.63
C LYS A 84 4.76 5.36 9.55
N LEU A 85 4.22 6.14 8.61
CA LEU A 85 3.41 5.56 7.53
C LEU A 85 4.27 4.74 6.59
N LEU A 86 5.49 5.19 6.30
CA LEU A 86 6.41 4.43 5.46
C LEU A 86 6.77 3.09 6.11
N ILE A 87 7.09 3.10 7.40
CA ILE A 87 7.39 1.87 8.13
C ILE A 87 6.19 0.93 8.09
N GLU A 88 4.98 1.43 8.29
CA GLU A 88 3.77 0.62 8.22
C GLU A 88 3.59 -0.02 6.85
N ALA A 89 3.77 0.76 5.78
CA ALA A 89 3.65 0.25 4.41
C ALA A 89 4.70 -0.83 4.13
N GLU A 90 5.93 -0.63 4.58
CA GLU A 90 7.00 -1.61 4.42
C GLU A 90 6.74 -2.89 5.21
N GLU A 91 6.20 -2.77 6.44
CA GLU A 91 5.84 -3.92 7.25
C GLU A 91 4.72 -4.72 6.61
N LEU A 92 3.71 -4.04 6.06
CA LEU A 92 2.62 -4.71 5.32
C LEU A 92 3.16 -5.45 4.11
N THR A 93 4.09 -4.86 3.38
CA THR A 93 4.74 -5.51 2.24
C THR A 93 5.40 -6.82 2.66
N LYS A 94 6.12 -6.82 3.79
CA LYS A 94 6.77 -8.02 4.33
C LYS A 94 5.74 -9.08 4.73
N ILE A 95 4.67 -8.67 5.39
CA ILE A 95 3.59 -9.57 5.82
C ILE A 95 2.93 -10.23 4.62
N PHE A 96 2.57 -9.45 3.61
CA PHE A 96 1.90 -9.98 2.41
C PHE A 96 2.84 -10.84 1.58
N SER A 97 4.12 -10.51 1.53
CA SER A 97 5.13 -11.36 0.87
C SER A 97 5.22 -12.72 1.54
N ALA A 98 5.28 -12.74 2.89
CA ALA A 98 5.31 -13.97 3.66
C ALA A 98 4.02 -14.78 3.48
N THR A 99 2.87 -14.11 3.49
CA THR A 99 1.57 -14.74 3.29
C THR A 99 1.51 -15.43 1.92
N ARG A 100 1.98 -14.75 0.87
CA ARG A 100 2.02 -15.31 -0.48
C ARG A 100 2.93 -16.53 -0.54
N THR A 101 4.11 -16.46 0.06
CA THR A 101 5.06 -17.57 0.09
C THR A 101 4.44 -18.78 0.77
N THR A 102 3.81 -18.59 1.93
CA THR A 102 3.13 -19.67 2.67
C THR A 102 2.04 -20.30 1.80
N ALA A 103 1.20 -19.48 1.16
CA ALA A 103 0.12 -19.99 0.32
C ALA A 103 0.65 -20.80 -0.86
N ARG A 104 1.75 -20.36 -1.50
CA ARG A 104 2.38 -21.08 -2.61
C ARG A 104 2.95 -22.43 -2.18
N ASN A 105 3.54 -22.47 -0.98
CA ASN A 105 4.14 -23.71 -0.46
C ASN A 105 3.10 -24.78 -0.14
N HIS A 106 1.85 -24.39 0.09
CA HIS A 106 0.76 -25.31 0.37
C HIS A 106 -0.14 -25.58 -0.83
N GLN A 107 0.31 -25.18 -2.02
CA GLN A 107 -0.52 -25.23 -3.23
C GLN A 107 -0.49 -26.61 -3.92
N SER A 108 0.45 -27.45 -3.63
CA SER A 108 0.63 -28.74 -4.28
C SER A 108 -0.58 -29.69 -4.18
#